data_708718d01638a26864ca886a3e9a7ecd
#
_entry.id   708718d01638a26864ca886a3e9a7ecd
#
_cell.length_a   1.000
_cell.length_b   1.000
_cell.length_c   1.000
_cell.angle_alpha   90.00
_cell.angle_beta   90.00
_cell.angle_gamma   90.00
#
_symmetry.space_group_name_H-M   'P 1'
#
loop_
_entity.id
_entity.type
_entity.pdbx_description
1 polymer ?
#
loop_
_entity_poly.entity_id
_entity_poly.type
_entity_poly.pdbx_seq_one_letter_code
_entity_poly.pdbx_strand_id
1 'polypeptide(L)'
;RPDIPNRLNREFATEHPNQVWCGDITYVWAQGRWHYLAAVLDLHTRRVIGWAFSAKPDAELVIKALGMAYEQRGRPQQVLFHSDQGSQYASRLFRQRLWRYRMQQSMSRRGNCWDNSPMERLFRSLKSEWVPSTGYLTAQEAQRDISHYLMHRYNWIRPH
;
A
#
# COMPACT_ATOMS: atom_id res chain seq x y z
N ARG A 1 -11.96 -17.20 8.28
CA ARG A 1 -10.86 -16.31 7.93
C ARG A 1 -9.56 -17.11 7.78
N PRO A 2 -8.83 -16.92 6.69
CA PRO A 2 -7.58 -17.67 6.53
C PRO A 2 -6.54 -17.29 7.57
N ASP A 3 -5.74 -18.25 7.96
CA ASP A 3 -4.63 -18.05 8.88
C ASP A 3 -3.37 -17.81 8.07
N ILE A 4 -3.05 -16.53 7.87
CA ILE A 4 -1.90 -16.12 7.07
C ILE A 4 -0.79 -15.69 8.02
N PRO A 5 0.36 -16.40 8.00
CA PRO A 5 1.42 -16.10 8.96
C PRO A 5 2.11 -14.76 8.69
N ASN A 6 2.76 -14.23 9.73
CA ASN A 6 3.64 -13.08 9.62
C ASN A 6 5.03 -13.56 9.19
N ARG A 7 5.27 -13.61 7.89
CA ARG A 7 6.55 -14.08 7.34
C ARG A 7 7.63 -13.02 7.39
N LEU A 8 7.22 -11.75 7.36
CA LEU A 8 8.17 -10.64 7.41
C LEU A 8 8.80 -10.51 8.80
N ASN A 9 8.00 -10.68 9.84
CA ASN A 9 8.45 -10.69 11.23
C ASN A 9 9.32 -9.46 11.58
N ARG A 10 8.91 -8.27 11.11
CA ARG A 10 9.58 -6.97 11.32
C ARG A 10 11.00 -6.88 10.75
N GLU A 11 11.36 -7.77 9.86
CA GLU A 11 12.66 -7.70 9.18
C GLU A 11 12.57 -6.73 8.01
N PHE A 12 12.61 -5.43 8.31
CA PHE A 12 12.43 -4.37 7.33
C PHE A 12 13.70 -4.06 6.53
N ALA A 13 14.83 -4.61 6.92
CA ALA A 13 16.07 -4.49 6.14
C ALA A 13 16.08 -5.52 5.03
N THR A 14 16.25 -5.08 3.80
CA THR A 14 16.26 -5.95 2.62
C THR A 14 17.56 -5.81 1.87
N GLU A 15 17.88 -6.81 1.04
CA GLU A 15 19.14 -6.86 0.31
C GLU A 15 19.01 -6.31 -1.12
N HIS A 16 17.81 -6.38 -1.71
CA HIS A 16 17.60 -5.95 -3.08
C HIS A 16 16.17 -5.48 -3.31
N PRO A 17 15.92 -4.72 -4.39
CA PRO A 17 14.55 -4.33 -4.76
C PRO A 17 13.68 -5.55 -5.06
N ASN A 18 12.39 -5.40 -4.87
CA ASN A 18 11.38 -6.42 -5.14
C ASN A 18 11.52 -7.68 -4.28
N GLN A 19 12.27 -7.59 -3.17
CA GLN A 19 12.32 -8.68 -2.19
C GLN A 19 11.06 -8.68 -1.33
N VAL A 20 10.70 -7.51 -0.81
CA VAL A 20 9.51 -7.33 0.03
C VAL A 20 8.76 -6.08 -0.40
N TRP A 21 7.47 -6.21 -0.60
CA TRP A 21 6.55 -5.10 -0.78
C TRP A 21 5.60 -5.04 0.40
N CYS A 22 5.32 -3.83 0.88
CA CYS A 22 4.33 -3.60 1.93
C CYS A 22 3.13 -2.87 1.36
N GLY A 23 1.94 -3.26 1.78
CA GLY A 23 0.71 -2.60 1.37
C GLY A 23 -0.16 -2.22 2.54
N ASP A 24 -0.94 -1.16 2.37
CA ASP A 24 -1.89 -0.70 3.37
C ASP A 24 -2.90 0.24 2.72
N ILE A 25 -4.00 0.50 3.45
CA ILE A 25 -5.07 1.39 3.02
C ILE A 25 -5.19 2.52 4.04
N THR A 26 -5.37 3.73 3.53
CA THR A 26 -5.76 4.85 4.37
C THR A 26 -6.98 5.54 3.77
N TYR A 27 -7.61 6.41 4.54
CA TYR A 27 -8.82 7.10 4.09
C TYR A 27 -8.55 8.59 3.95
N VAL A 28 -9.25 9.22 3.00
CA VAL A 28 -9.08 10.63 2.65
C VAL A 28 -10.46 11.25 2.46
N TRP A 29 -10.69 12.40 3.07
CA TRP A 29 -11.96 13.12 2.91
C TRP A 29 -11.94 13.90 1.60
N ALA A 30 -12.90 13.64 0.74
CA ALA A 30 -13.03 14.32 -0.54
C ALA A 30 -14.49 14.31 -0.97
N GLN A 31 -14.95 15.40 -1.54
CA GLN A 31 -16.30 15.49 -2.10
C GLN A 31 -17.38 15.12 -1.08
N GLY A 32 -17.19 15.54 0.17
CA GLY A 32 -18.16 15.33 1.24
C GLY A 32 -18.29 13.90 1.76
N ARG A 33 -17.33 13.05 1.47
CA ARG A 33 -17.37 11.65 1.93
C ARG A 33 -15.98 11.06 2.02
N TRP A 34 -15.86 9.93 2.72
CA TRP A 34 -14.61 9.20 2.78
C TRP A 34 -14.32 8.50 1.47
N HIS A 35 -13.07 8.61 1.05
CA HIS A 35 -12.48 7.84 -0.03
C HIS A 35 -11.29 7.06 0.54
N TYR A 36 -10.78 6.11 -0.23
CA TYR A 36 -9.77 5.18 0.24
C TYR A 36 -8.61 5.13 -0.73
N LEU A 37 -7.41 5.17 -0.17
CA LEU A 37 -6.16 5.07 -0.91
C LEU A 37 -5.46 3.78 -0.50
N ALA A 38 -5.20 2.89 -1.45
CA ALA A 38 -4.31 1.76 -1.24
C ALA A 38 -2.97 2.09 -1.85
N ALA A 39 -1.89 1.76 -1.16
CA ALA A 39 -0.54 2.00 -1.66
C ALA A 39 0.32 0.76 -1.44
N VAL A 40 1.29 0.59 -2.34
CA VAL A 40 2.30 -0.47 -2.26
C VAL A 40 3.66 0.18 -2.26
N LEU A 41 4.48 -0.19 -1.28
CA LEU A 41 5.83 0.33 -1.08
C LEU A 41 6.84 -0.79 -1.25
N ASP A 42 7.91 -0.55 -2.02
CA ASP A 42 9.05 -1.45 -2.04
C ASP A 42 9.90 -1.17 -0.81
N LEU A 43 10.11 -2.18 0.01
CA LEU A 43 10.79 -2.00 1.29
C LEU A 43 12.26 -1.66 1.12
N HIS A 44 12.89 -2.07 0.04
CA HIS A 44 14.30 -1.79 -0.21
C HIS A 44 14.52 -0.34 -0.69
N THR A 45 13.78 0.06 -1.72
CA THR A 45 13.94 1.41 -2.29
C THR A 45 13.20 2.47 -1.49
N ARG A 46 12.24 2.06 -0.64
CA ARG A 46 11.35 2.95 0.11
C ARG A 46 10.48 3.81 -0.80
N ARG A 47 10.29 3.39 -2.04
CA ARG A 47 9.44 4.09 -3.01
C ARG A 47 8.07 3.46 -3.07
N VAL A 48 7.08 4.32 -3.30
CA VAL A 48 5.73 3.89 -3.64
C VAL A 48 5.77 3.43 -5.09
N ILE A 49 5.36 2.18 -5.34
CA ILE A 49 5.43 1.55 -6.65
C ILE A 49 4.05 1.22 -7.22
N GLY A 50 3.01 1.33 -6.40
CA GLY A 50 1.64 1.13 -6.85
C GLY A 50 0.67 1.84 -5.92
N TRP A 51 -0.45 2.28 -6.47
CA TRP A 51 -1.49 2.91 -5.70
C TRP A 51 -2.83 2.82 -6.43
N ALA A 52 -3.91 2.95 -5.67
CA ALA A 52 -5.26 3.04 -6.21
C ALA A 52 -6.13 3.88 -5.29
N PHE A 53 -7.10 4.57 -5.84
CA PHE A 53 -7.98 5.47 -5.10
C PHE A 53 -9.42 5.17 -5.48
N SER A 54 -10.30 5.03 -4.47
CA SER A 54 -11.69 4.65 -4.73
C SER A 54 -12.58 5.07 -3.56
N ALA A 55 -13.88 5.13 -3.82
CA ALA A 55 -14.88 5.36 -2.78
C ALA A 55 -15.14 4.11 -1.94
N LYS A 56 -14.58 2.95 -2.30
CA LYS A 56 -14.84 1.67 -1.60
C LYS A 56 -13.52 1.02 -1.18
N PRO A 57 -13.39 0.64 0.10
CA PRO A 57 -12.18 -0.05 0.58
C PRO A 57 -12.33 -1.57 0.41
N ASP A 58 -12.47 -2.03 -0.81
CA ASP A 58 -12.74 -3.44 -1.12
C ASP A 58 -11.49 -4.15 -1.68
N ALA A 59 -11.66 -5.43 -2.03
CA ALA A 59 -10.59 -6.23 -2.60
C ALA A 59 -10.08 -5.65 -3.93
N GLU A 60 -10.98 -5.08 -4.74
CA GLU A 60 -10.58 -4.49 -6.02
C GLU A 60 -9.60 -3.34 -5.86
N LEU A 61 -9.77 -2.55 -4.80
CA LEU A 61 -8.87 -1.42 -4.52
C LEU A 61 -7.43 -1.90 -4.34
N VAL A 62 -7.23 -2.90 -3.48
CA VAL A 62 -5.89 -3.42 -3.18
C VAL A 62 -5.31 -4.22 -4.35
N ILE A 63 -6.16 -4.90 -5.10
CA ILE A 63 -5.74 -5.61 -6.32
C ILE A 63 -5.23 -4.62 -7.38
N LYS A 64 -5.90 -3.48 -7.52
CA LYS A 64 -5.51 -2.46 -8.48
C LYS A 64 -4.15 -1.87 -8.13
N ALA A 65 -3.93 -1.58 -6.85
CA ALA A 65 -2.63 -1.08 -6.38
C ALA A 65 -1.52 -2.10 -6.61
N LEU A 66 -1.79 -3.36 -6.28
CA LEU A 66 -0.84 -4.46 -6.49
C LEU A 66 -0.53 -4.63 -7.99
N GLY A 67 -1.55 -4.57 -8.84
CA GLY A 67 -1.36 -4.71 -10.28
C GLY A 67 -0.49 -3.62 -10.88
N MET A 68 -0.67 -2.38 -10.43
CA MET A 68 0.18 -1.27 -10.85
C MET A 68 1.63 -1.53 -10.46
N ALA A 69 1.87 -1.94 -9.21
CA ALA A 69 3.21 -2.24 -8.73
C ALA A 69 3.86 -3.37 -9.55
N TYR A 70 3.09 -4.41 -9.82
CA TYR A 70 3.57 -5.56 -10.56
C TYR A 70 4.02 -5.18 -11.98
N GLU A 71 3.21 -4.39 -12.69
CA GLU A 71 3.56 -3.94 -14.04
C GLU A 71 4.71 -2.94 -14.03
N GLN A 72 4.70 -2.00 -13.10
CA GLN A 72 5.75 -0.99 -12.98
C GLN A 72 7.13 -1.60 -12.74
N ARG A 73 7.19 -2.70 -12.02
CA ARG A 73 8.45 -3.37 -11.67
C ARG A 73 8.79 -4.51 -12.62
N GLY A 74 8.11 -4.63 -13.76
CA GLY A 74 8.45 -5.62 -14.77
C GLY A 74 8.07 -7.04 -14.41
N ARG A 75 7.01 -7.21 -13.64
CA ARG A 75 6.44 -8.51 -13.25
C ARG A 75 7.44 -9.38 -12.48
N PRO A 76 7.97 -8.89 -11.36
CA PRO A 76 8.94 -9.68 -10.58
C PRO A 76 8.26 -10.88 -9.94
N GLN A 77 9.04 -11.95 -9.74
CA GLN A 77 8.56 -13.16 -9.10
C GLN A 77 9.18 -13.30 -7.71
N GLN A 78 8.55 -14.12 -6.86
CA GLN A 78 9.04 -14.45 -5.52
C GLN A 78 9.07 -13.26 -4.56
N VAL A 79 8.25 -12.25 -4.80
CA VAL A 79 8.11 -11.12 -3.89
C VAL A 79 7.33 -11.57 -2.65
N LEU A 80 7.77 -11.13 -1.48
CA LEU A 80 6.99 -11.26 -0.26
C LEU A 80 6.11 -10.02 -0.10
N PHE A 81 4.79 -10.20 -0.10
CA PHE A 81 3.83 -9.11 0.08
C PHE A 81 3.32 -9.10 1.52
N HIS A 82 3.57 -8.02 2.23
CA HIS A 82 3.20 -7.86 3.63
C HIS A 82 2.13 -6.80 3.81
N SER A 83 1.11 -7.09 4.63
CA SER A 83 0.04 -6.16 4.96
C SER A 83 -0.43 -6.37 6.40
N ASP A 84 -1.37 -5.54 6.84
CA ASP A 84 -2.12 -5.79 8.07
C ASP A 84 -3.14 -6.92 7.82
N GLN A 85 -3.97 -7.20 8.84
CA GLN A 85 -4.99 -8.25 8.77
C GLN A 85 -6.32 -7.76 8.18
N GLY A 86 -6.31 -6.68 7.40
CA GLY A 86 -7.51 -6.18 6.76
C GLY A 86 -8.20 -7.21 5.90
N SER A 87 -9.54 -7.19 5.89
CA SER A 87 -10.34 -8.16 5.15
C SER A 87 -10.05 -8.14 3.64
N GLN A 88 -9.64 -6.97 3.12
CA GLN A 88 -9.30 -6.83 1.70
C GLN A 88 -8.13 -7.73 1.33
N TYR A 89 -7.11 -7.77 2.18
CA TYR A 89 -5.90 -8.58 1.96
C TYR A 89 -6.11 -10.06 2.27
N ALA A 90 -7.06 -10.37 3.14
CA ALA A 90 -7.44 -11.75 3.45
C ALA A 90 -8.45 -12.30 2.45
N SER A 91 -8.97 -11.48 1.55
CA SER A 91 -10.00 -11.89 0.60
C SER A 91 -9.49 -12.94 -0.37
N ARG A 92 -10.41 -13.76 -0.86
CA ARG A 92 -10.11 -14.80 -1.85
C ARG A 92 -9.53 -14.18 -3.13
N LEU A 93 -10.11 -13.07 -3.58
CA LEU A 93 -9.68 -12.40 -4.81
C LEU A 93 -8.24 -11.91 -4.72
N PHE A 94 -7.89 -11.28 -3.61
CA PHE A 94 -6.52 -10.78 -3.43
C PHE A 94 -5.52 -11.93 -3.35
N ARG A 95 -5.86 -12.95 -2.58
CA ARG A 95 -5.00 -14.12 -2.42
C ARG A 95 -4.79 -14.87 -3.73
N GLN A 96 -5.82 -14.97 -4.57
CA GLN A 96 -5.70 -15.56 -5.91
C GLN A 96 -4.78 -14.73 -6.79
N ARG A 97 -4.82 -13.40 -6.68
CA ARG A 97 -3.94 -12.53 -7.46
C ARG A 97 -2.48 -12.70 -7.01
N LEU A 98 -2.21 -12.78 -5.72
CA LEU A 98 -0.86 -13.07 -5.23
C LEU A 98 -0.36 -14.40 -5.75
N TRP A 99 -1.20 -15.41 -5.72
CA TRP A 99 -0.84 -16.73 -6.23
C TRP A 99 -0.48 -16.68 -7.71
N ARG A 100 -1.29 -15.97 -8.50
CA ARG A 100 -1.04 -15.78 -9.93
C ARG A 100 0.29 -15.09 -10.18
N TYR A 101 0.63 -14.11 -9.35
CA TYR A 101 1.89 -13.37 -9.44
C TYR A 101 3.06 -14.10 -8.79
N ARG A 102 2.82 -15.28 -8.25
CA ARG A 102 3.82 -16.09 -7.55
C ARG A 102 4.47 -15.38 -6.38
N MET A 103 3.65 -14.65 -5.63
CA MET A 103 4.08 -13.94 -4.44
C MET A 103 3.67 -14.69 -3.19
N GLN A 104 4.54 -14.64 -2.17
CA GLN A 104 4.19 -15.11 -0.82
C GLN A 104 3.45 -14.02 -0.08
N GLN A 105 2.50 -14.42 0.74
CA GLN A 105 1.74 -13.48 1.56
C GLN A 105 2.21 -13.51 3.00
N SER A 106 2.33 -12.32 3.61
CA SER A 106 2.62 -12.13 5.01
C SER A 106 1.62 -11.15 5.59
N MET A 107 1.14 -11.41 6.80
CA MET A 107 0.24 -10.50 7.50
C MET A 107 0.76 -10.18 8.89
N SER A 108 0.56 -8.93 9.30
CA SER A 108 0.86 -8.46 10.66
C SER A 108 0.11 -9.29 11.69
N ARG A 109 0.70 -9.43 12.87
CA ARG A 109 0.02 -10.02 14.01
C ARG A 109 -1.14 -9.14 14.44
N ARG A 110 -2.22 -9.76 14.87
CA ARG A 110 -3.43 -9.02 15.28
C ARG A 110 -3.09 -8.05 16.42
N GLY A 111 -3.54 -6.81 16.26
CA GLY A 111 -3.37 -5.79 17.28
C GLY A 111 -1.95 -5.26 17.43
N ASN A 112 -1.03 -5.63 16.53
CA ASN A 112 0.36 -5.20 16.60
C ASN A 112 0.68 -4.22 15.46
N CYS A 113 0.56 -2.92 15.75
CA CYS A 113 0.75 -1.87 14.76
C CYS A 113 2.19 -1.74 14.26
N TRP A 114 3.18 -2.22 15.05
CA TRP A 114 4.58 -2.13 14.65
C TRP A 114 4.94 -3.03 13.47
N ASP A 115 4.10 -4.04 13.21
CA ASP A 115 4.38 -5.02 12.16
C ASP A 115 4.29 -4.44 10.74
N ASN A 116 3.77 -3.22 10.58
CA ASN A 116 3.68 -2.56 9.26
C ASN A 116 4.09 -1.09 9.34
N SER A 117 5.12 -0.81 10.14
CA SER A 117 5.56 0.56 10.40
C SER A 117 5.99 1.37 9.17
N PRO A 118 6.58 0.77 8.10
CA PRO A 118 6.91 1.55 6.91
C PRO A 118 5.69 2.21 6.25
N MET A 119 4.56 1.50 6.20
CA MET A 119 3.33 2.04 5.65
C MET A 119 2.74 3.12 6.54
N GLU A 120 2.83 2.95 7.86
CA GLU A 120 2.37 3.96 8.80
C GLU A 120 3.15 5.27 8.63
N ARG A 121 4.46 5.19 8.42
CA ARG A 121 5.28 6.37 8.18
C ARG A 121 4.90 7.08 6.88
N LEU A 122 4.65 6.32 5.82
CA LEU A 122 4.20 6.87 4.54
C LEU A 122 2.90 7.66 4.72
N PHE A 123 1.91 7.05 5.34
CA PHE A 123 0.60 7.68 5.48
C PHE A 123 0.62 8.85 6.46
N ARG A 124 1.45 8.78 7.49
CA ARG A 124 1.64 9.92 8.41
C ARG A 124 2.22 11.11 7.65
N SER A 125 3.23 10.89 6.82
CA SER A 125 3.82 11.95 6.00
C SER A 125 2.81 12.54 5.04
N LEU A 126 2.05 11.70 4.36
CA LEU A 126 1.03 12.15 3.42
C LEU A 126 0.02 13.07 4.12
N LYS A 127 -0.50 12.63 5.26
CA LYS A 127 -1.57 13.35 5.96
C LYS A 127 -1.06 14.60 6.67
N SER A 128 0.14 14.57 7.25
CA SER A 128 0.66 15.72 7.99
C SER A 128 1.27 16.78 7.09
N GLU A 129 1.80 16.40 5.93
CA GLU A 129 2.57 17.31 5.08
C GLU A 129 1.83 17.74 3.81
N TRP A 130 0.86 16.99 3.35
CA TRP A 130 0.30 17.20 2.02
C TRP A 130 -1.21 17.35 1.97
N VAL A 131 -1.96 16.39 2.52
CA VAL A 131 -3.42 16.40 2.42
C VAL A 131 -3.98 17.60 3.20
N PRO A 132 -4.84 18.43 2.58
CA PRO A 132 -5.47 19.52 3.31
C PRO A 132 -6.30 19.03 4.49
N SER A 133 -6.26 19.75 5.62
CA SER A 133 -6.98 19.36 6.82
C SER A 133 -8.49 19.26 6.62
N THR A 134 -9.04 20.04 5.69
CA THR A 134 -10.46 20.03 5.35
C THR A 134 -10.80 19.04 4.24
N GLY A 135 -9.81 18.32 3.71
CA GLY A 135 -9.99 17.40 2.60
C GLY A 135 -10.04 18.11 1.25
N TYR A 136 -10.55 17.42 0.25
CA TYR A 136 -10.61 17.90 -1.12
C TYR A 136 -12.05 18.16 -1.55
N LEU A 137 -12.24 19.14 -2.45
CA LEU A 137 -13.57 19.46 -2.98
C LEU A 137 -14.10 18.37 -3.91
N THR A 138 -13.22 17.76 -4.70
CA THR A 138 -13.61 16.68 -5.62
C THR A 138 -12.71 15.47 -5.46
N ALA A 139 -13.25 14.30 -5.83
CA ALA A 139 -12.48 13.06 -5.81
C ALA A 139 -11.35 13.09 -6.85
N GLN A 140 -11.59 13.73 -8.01
CA GLN A 140 -10.56 13.87 -9.05
C GLN A 140 -9.39 14.69 -8.57
N GLU A 141 -9.66 15.79 -7.87
CA GLU A 141 -8.61 16.64 -7.30
C GLU A 141 -7.78 15.86 -6.29
N ALA A 142 -8.45 15.10 -5.41
CA ALA A 142 -7.76 14.29 -4.42
C ALA A 142 -6.85 13.28 -5.10
N GLN A 143 -7.36 12.55 -6.08
CA GLN A 143 -6.59 11.53 -6.78
C GLN A 143 -5.37 12.13 -7.48
N ARG A 144 -5.53 13.25 -8.16
CA ARG A 144 -4.43 13.91 -8.87
C ARG A 144 -3.35 14.40 -7.91
N ASP A 145 -3.78 15.07 -6.84
CA ASP A 145 -2.86 15.67 -5.87
C ASP A 145 -2.09 14.60 -5.09
N ILE A 146 -2.78 13.55 -4.66
CA ILE A 146 -2.17 12.46 -3.90
C ILE A 146 -1.22 11.66 -4.78
N SER A 147 -1.60 11.37 -6.03
CA SER A 147 -0.71 10.64 -6.94
C SER A 147 0.56 11.43 -7.21
N HIS A 148 0.47 12.75 -7.32
CA HIS A 148 1.63 13.60 -7.46
C HIS A 148 2.55 13.49 -6.24
N TYR A 149 1.98 13.53 -5.03
CA TYR A 149 2.76 13.37 -3.82
C TYR A 149 3.50 12.03 -3.79
N LEU A 150 2.78 10.94 -4.07
CA LEU A 150 3.35 9.59 -3.98
C LEU A 150 4.44 9.36 -5.03
N MET A 151 4.20 9.79 -6.27
CA MET A 151 5.10 9.47 -7.38
C MET A 151 6.26 10.44 -7.48
N HIS A 152 6.09 11.70 -7.07
CA HIS A 152 7.12 12.73 -7.26
C HIS A 152 7.73 13.16 -5.94
N ARG A 153 6.90 13.66 -5.01
CA ARG A 153 7.47 14.24 -3.79
C ARG A 153 7.99 13.19 -2.83
N TYR A 154 7.20 12.18 -2.49
CA TYR A 154 7.63 11.16 -1.53
C TYR A 154 8.81 10.36 -2.07
N ASN A 155 8.74 9.95 -3.34
CA ASN A 155 9.76 9.10 -3.94
C ASN A 155 11.07 9.81 -4.25
N TRP A 156 11.05 11.13 -4.50
CA TRP A 156 12.22 11.84 -4.98
C TRP A 156 12.79 12.88 -4.01
N ILE A 157 11.95 13.48 -3.16
CA ILE A 157 12.34 14.59 -2.30
C ILE A 157 12.62 14.14 -0.87
N ARG A 158 12.00 13.05 -0.42
CA ARG A 158 12.21 12.52 0.91
C ARG A 158 13.26 11.42 0.90
N PRO A 159 14.47 11.67 1.39
CA PRO A 159 15.49 10.63 1.51
C PRO A 159 15.14 9.63 2.61
N HIS A 160 15.56 8.42 2.44
CA HIS A 160 15.29 7.34 3.39
C HIS A 160 16.56 6.65 3.86
#